data_12c646bcb0cae992412e8993eddf22c2
#
_entry.id   12c646bcb0cae992412e8993eddf22c2
#
_cell.length_a   1.000
_cell.length_b   1.000
_cell.length_c   1.000
_cell.angle_alpha   90.00
_cell.angle_beta   90.00
_cell.angle_gamma   90.00
#
_symmetry.space_group_name_H-M   'P 1'
#
loop_
_entity.id
_entity.type
_entity.pdbx_description
1 polymer ?
#
loop_
_entity_poly.entity_id
_entity_poly.type
_entity_poly.pdbx_seq_one_letter_code
_entity_poly.pdbx_strand_id
1 'polypeptide(L)'
;MKHRSAGPLGPLPEFLGQYVAGEGQVPDGIDVVPFFTPAGDKMWLVCDYALARRVLTDKRFSRAEALTPQAPKLNDAQPVPNSMMSMDGADHSRLRRVVTKAFTTGRTAAMAPAVEELADRHLDALAASGPGTDLIEALVAPLPLAVLCSLLGVPPEDATRFRDWVEVLFDISASTPQEKARRRLELIDYMADLIDHKRRRPQDDLLTSMIAAHEQGDLSMGELLTMGLTLLMAGYETVVGQLGLSVHALLRDPAAYGELCGRPDRLAPTVEELLRLTPSTPISFPRVAVEAVPLGSVTIQAGEGVIVSLLHGNRDGKTFTEPGLLDPQGHDAAHLTFGHGVHRCLGAPLARLQLQIVLERLTRRFPTLRTASGPDAVVWKDGLGTRGLARLHVEW
;
A
#
# COMPACT_ATOMS: atom_id res chain seq x y z
N MET A 1 -28.67 -5.36 7.33
CA MET A 1 -28.15 -6.14 8.47
C MET A 1 -26.74 -5.66 8.70
N LYS A 2 -26.40 -5.20 9.90
CA LYS A 2 -25.03 -4.82 10.26
C LYS A 2 -24.22 -6.11 10.40
N HIS A 3 -23.16 -6.26 9.62
CA HIS A 3 -22.26 -7.40 9.71
C HIS A 3 -21.45 -7.33 11.02
N ARG A 4 -21.10 -8.49 11.57
CA ARG A 4 -20.33 -8.59 12.83
C ARG A 4 -18.97 -7.89 12.67
N SER A 5 -18.39 -7.46 13.80
CA SER A 5 -17.06 -6.86 13.81
C SER A 5 -16.09 -7.75 13.07
N ALA A 6 -15.38 -7.19 12.12
CA ALA A 6 -14.18 -7.83 11.59
C ALA A 6 -13.21 -7.96 12.78
N GLY A 7 -13.13 -9.15 13.39
CA GLY A 7 -12.20 -9.44 14.48
C GLY A 7 -10.76 -9.04 14.15
N PRO A 8 -9.78 -9.33 15.03
CA PRO A 8 -8.41 -8.83 14.85
C PRO A 8 -7.89 -9.19 13.46
N LEU A 9 -7.51 -8.16 12.71
CA LEU A 9 -7.07 -8.27 11.31
C LEU A 9 -5.56 -8.56 11.23
N GLY A 10 -5.06 -9.39 12.12
CA GLY A 10 -3.68 -9.85 12.17
C GLY A 10 -2.70 -8.90 12.87
N PRO A 11 -1.45 -9.33 13.03
CA PRO A 11 -0.47 -8.61 13.81
C PRO A 11 -0.17 -7.24 13.21
N LEU A 12 -0.16 -6.24 14.08
CA LEU A 12 0.46 -4.94 13.79
C LEU A 12 1.97 -5.09 13.96
N PRO A 13 2.79 -4.26 13.32
CA PRO A 13 4.18 -4.14 13.70
C PRO A 13 4.30 -3.98 15.21
N GLU A 14 5.23 -4.70 15.84
CA GLU A 14 5.33 -4.81 17.30
C GLU A 14 5.34 -3.46 18.02
N PHE A 15 6.02 -2.47 17.44
CA PHE A 15 6.06 -1.11 17.98
C PHE A 15 4.70 -0.40 17.97
N LEU A 16 3.77 -0.76 17.07
CA LEU A 16 2.39 -0.26 17.09
C LEU A 16 1.54 -1.06 18.09
N GLY A 17 1.84 -2.34 18.28
CA GLY A 17 1.15 -3.21 19.23
C GLY A 17 1.29 -2.76 20.68
N GLN A 18 2.37 -2.07 21.05
CA GLN A 18 2.57 -1.51 22.40
C GLN A 18 1.55 -0.43 22.78
N TYR A 19 0.99 0.27 21.79
CA TYR A 19 -0.01 1.36 21.97
C TYR A 19 -1.43 0.93 21.61
N VAL A 20 -1.58 -0.26 21.07
CA VAL A 20 -2.86 -0.85 20.71
C VAL A 20 -3.06 -2.05 21.61
N ALA A 21 -3.60 -1.82 22.81
CA ALA A 21 -3.98 -2.91 23.70
C ALA A 21 -5.06 -3.75 23.01
N GLY A 22 -4.67 -4.95 22.58
CA GLY A 22 -5.57 -5.99 22.07
C GLY A 22 -6.50 -5.58 20.93
N GLU A 23 -6.40 -6.27 19.79
CA GLU A 23 -7.39 -6.27 18.72
C GLU A 23 -7.55 -5.00 17.86
N GLY A 24 -6.57 -4.10 17.82
CA GLY A 24 -6.55 -2.96 16.89
C GLY A 24 -7.51 -1.83 17.26
N GLN A 25 -7.93 -1.74 18.51
CA GLN A 25 -8.63 -0.58 19.06
C GLN A 25 -7.65 0.35 19.76
N VAL A 26 -7.65 1.62 19.34
CA VAL A 26 -7.04 2.67 20.17
C VAL A 26 -7.91 2.83 21.40
N PRO A 27 -7.35 2.85 22.62
CA PRO A 27 -8.13 3.22 23.79
C PRO A 27 -8.80 4.58 23.56
N ASP A 28 -10.06 4.70 23.96
CA ASP A 28 -10.82 5.96 23.83
C ASP A 28 -10.03 7.13 24.40
N GLY A 29 -9.95 8.23 23.65
CA GLY A 29 -9.29 9.48 24.07
C GLY A 29 -7.79 9.56 23.74
N ILE A 30 -7.20 8.61 23.02
CA ILE A 30 -5.82 8.70 22.54
C ILE A 30 -5.78 9.37 21.15
N ASP A 31 -5.45 10.64 21.10
CA ASP A 31 -5.35 11.39 19.86
C ASP A 31 -3.91 11.42 19.32
N VAL A 32 -2.91 11.67 20.20
CA VAL A 32 -1.48 11.73 19.88
C VAL A 32 -0.68 11.16 21.04
N VAL A 33 0.20 10.19 20.77
CA VAL A 33 1.02 9.53 21.79
C VAL A 33 2.49 9.46 21.39
N PRO A 34 3.42 9.61 22.37
CA PRO A 34 4.82 9.33 22.11
C PRO A 34 5.06 7.82 22.06
N PHE A 35 5.99 7.40 21.21
CA PHE A 35 6.45 6.01 21.14
C PHE A 35 7.93 5.94 20.78
N PHE A 36 8.56 4.78 21.04
CA PHE A 36 9.91 4.49 20.60
C PHE A 36 9.87 3.62 19.35
N THR A 37 10.63 4.02 18.35
CA THR A 37 10.75 3.29 17.08
C THR A 37 11.65 2.05 17.25
N PRO A 38 11.64 1.10 16.30
CA PRO A 38 12.62 0.01 16.26
C PRO A 38 14.08 0.48 16.22
N ALA A 39 14.35 1.69 15.70
CA ALA A 39 15.68 2.32 15.73
C ALA A 39 16.04 2.90 17.10
N GLY A 40 15.11 2.89 18.08
CA GLY A 40 15.30 3.46 19.42
C GLY A 40 14.99 4.95 19.55
N ASP A 41 14.57 5.60 18.49
CA ASP A 41 14.25 7.03 18.50
C ASP A 41 12.83 7.29 19.01
N LYS A 42 12.65 8.37 19.74
CA LYS A 42 11.33 8.83 20.18
C LYS A 42 10.63 9.57 19.04
N MET A 43 9.40 9.19 18.76
CA MET A 43 8.51 9.84 17.79
C MET A 43 7.09 9.97 18.35
N TRP A 44 6.23 10.71 17.62
CA TRP A 44 4.82 10.88 17.93
C TRP A 44 3.95 10.08 16.94
N LEU A 45 3.00 9.28 17.47
CA LEU A 45 1.98 8.59 16.70
C LEU A 45 0.65 9.34 16.80
N VAL A 46 0.09 9.74 15.66
CA VAL A 46 -1.19 10.45 15.56
C VAL A 46 -2.27 9.46 15.15
N CYS A 47 -3.28 9.28 16.01
CA CYS A 47 -4.34 8.29 15.86
C CYS A 47 -5.72 8.91 15.53
N ASP A 48 -5.97 10.16 15.91
CA ASP A 48 -7.20 10.89 15.61
C ASP A 48 -7.28 11.25 14.11
N TYR A 49 -8.44 11.09 13.51
CA TYR A 49 -8.65 11.32 12.06
C TYR A 49 -8.41 12.77 11.64
N ALA A 50 -8.92 13.74 12.40
CA ALA A 50 -8.81 15.14 12.05
C ALA A 50 -7.37 15.63 12.19
N LEU A 51 -6.67 15.23 13.27
CA LEU A 51 -5.26 15.54 13.47
C LEU A 51 -4.37 14.83 12.45
N ALA A 52 -4.69 13.60 12.07
CA ALA A 52 -4.03 12.87 11.00
C ALA A 52 -4.08 13.64 9.67
N ARG A 53 -5.25 14.12 9.26
CA ARG A 53 -5.39 14.95 8.06
C ARG A 53 -4.60 16.24 8.16
N ARG A 54 -4.58 16.87 9.32
CA ARG A 54 -3.80 18.09 9.56
C ARG A 54 -2.30 17.80 9.37
N VAL A 55 -1.74 16.78 10.00
CA VAL A 55 -0.32 16.41 9.85
C VAL A 55 0.02 16.11 8.37
N LEU A 56 -0.88 15.44 7.65
CA LEU A 56 -0.65 15.09 6.25
C LEU A 56 -0.70 16.27 5.28
N THR A 57 -1.26 17.42 5.69
CA THR A 57 -1.39 18.62 4.84
C THR A 57 -0.57 19.82 5.33
N ASP A 58 -0.20 19.87 6.59
CA ASP A 58 0.54 20.99 7.17
C ASP A 58 2.01 20.93 6.75
N LYS A 59 2.48 21.94 6.02
CA LYS A 59 3.84 22.02 5.47
C LYS A 59 4.93 22.06 6.54
N ARG A 60 4.56 22.33 7.78
CA ARG A 60 5.49 22.31 8.91
C ARG A 60 5.93 20.91 9.32
N PHE A 61 5.23 19.87 8.84
CA PHE A 61 5.62 18.48 8.96
C PHE A 61 6.27 18.00 7.66
N SER A 62 7.58 18.18 7.57
CA SER A 62 8.39 17.94 6.37
C SER A 62 8.72 16.45 6.19
N ARG A 63 8.66 15.99 4.94
CA ARG A 63 9.17 14.69 4.50
C ARG A 63 10.67 14.75 4.21
N ALA A 64 11.15 15.87 3.67
CA ALA A 64 12.55 16.06 3.34
C ALA A 64 13.42 16.10 4.61
N GLU A 65 12.96 16.78 5.66
CA GLU A 65 13.67 16.82 6.94
C GLU A 65 13.77 15.45 7.62
N ALA A 66 12.84 14.54 7.37
CA ALA A 66 12.89 13.17 7.88
C ALA A 66 14.03 12.32 7.28
N LEU A 67 14.72 12.83 6.26
CA LEU A 67 15.89 12.16 5.65
C LEU A 67 17.22 12.69 6.15
N THR A 68 17.22 13.74 6.95
CA THR A 68 18.47 14.31 7.50
C THR A 68 19.11 13.32 8.48
N PRO A 69 20.45 13.32 8.62
CA PRO A 69 21.13 12.40 9.53
C PRO A 69 20.69 12.55 11.00
N GLN A 70 20.23 13.73 11.39
CA GLN A 70 19.77 14.06 12.74
C GLN A 70 18.30 13.75 12.99
N ALA A 71 17.54 13.45 11.93
CA ALA A 71 16.12 13.14 12.06
C ALA A 71 15.90 11.82 12.82
N PRO A 72 14.85 11.75 13.65
CA PRO A 72 14.40 10.50 14.25
C PRO A 72 14.09 9.45 13.17
N LYS A 73 14.61 8.24 13.33
CA LYS A 73 14.49 7.14 12.37
C LYS A 73 13.40 6.15 12.79
N LEU A 74 12.59 5.75 11.84
CA LEU A 74 11.62 4.68 12.09
C LEU A 74 12.34 3.31 12.24
N ASN A 75 13.32 3.05 11.38
CA ASN A 75 14.14 1.84 11.35
C ASN A 75 15.51 2.15 10.73
N ASP A 76 16.35 1.15 10.61
CA ASP A 76 17.70 1.28 10.02
C ASP A 76 17.72 1.37 8.48
N ALA A 77 16.55 1.43 7.82
CA ALA A 77 16.48 1.55 6.39
C ALA A 77 17.08 2.89 5.93
N GLN A 78 17.98 2.81 4.95
CA GLN A 78 18.57 4.01 4.39
C GLN A 78 17.56 4.78 3.54
N PRO A 79 17.52 6.11 3.67
CA PRO A 79 16.68 6.95 2.82
C PRO A 79 16.98 6.72 1.35
N VAL A 80 15.95 6.82 0.50
CA VAL A 80 16.12 6.77 -0.96
C VAL A 80 16.28 8.20 -1.47
N PRO A 81 17.49 8.63 -1.88
CA PRO A 81 17.70 9.97 -2.41
C PRO A 81 16.92 10.15 -3.72
N ASN A 82 16.60 11.38 -4.06
CA ASN A 82 15.87 11.75 -5.29
C ASN A 82 14.46 11.11 -5.42
N SER A 83 13.92 10.58 -4.33
CA SER A 83 12.57 10.01 -4.35
C SER A 83 11.51 11.07 -4.13
N MET A 84 10.51 11.12 -5.02
CA MET A 84 9.32 11.95 -4.85
C MET A 84 8.62 11.73 -3.50
N MET A 85 8.70 10.54 -2.94
CA MET A 85 8.10 10.22 -1.64
C MET A 85 8.80 10.90 -0.47
N SER A 86 10.01 11.43 -0.68
CA SER A 86 10.89 11.99 0.34
C SER A 86 11.19 13.47 0.12
N MET A 87 10.42 14.13 -0.73
CA MET A 87 10.59 15.55 -1.07
C MET A 87 9.37 16.36 -0.65
N ASP A 88 9.55 17.66 -0.54
CA ASP A 88 8.49 18.64 -0.29
C ASP A 88 8.48 19.74 -1.36
N GLY A 89 7.47 20.59 -1.33
CA GLY A 89 7.40 21.83 -2.08
C GLY A 89 7.47 21.68 -3.61
N ALA A 90 8.33 22.50 -4.22
CA ALA A 90 8.44 22.62 -5.68
C ALA A 90 9.03 21.35 -6.32
N ASP A 91 10.05 20.74 -5.70
CA ASP A 91 10.71 19.53 -6.21
C ASP A 91 9.76 18.35 -6.22
N HIS A 92 9.02 18.12 -5.13
CA HIS A 92 7.95 17.12 -5.10
C HIS A 92 6.93 17.37 -6.20
N SER A 93 6.47 18.62 -6.35
CA SER A 93 5.43 18.97 -7.32
C SER A 93 5.89 18.78 -8.77
N ARG A 94 7.17 19.05 -9.07
CA ARG A 94 7.80 18.84 -10.38
C ARG A 94 7.80 17.35 -10.72
N LEU A 95 8.36 16.51 -9.86
CA LEU A 95 8.43 15.07 -10.11
C LEU A 95 7.04 14.44 -10.20
N ARG A 96 6.12 14.83 -9.30
CA ARG A 96 4.76 14.31 -9.29
C ARG A 96 4.01 14.62 -10.60
N ARG A 97 4.21 15.80 -11.18
CA ARG A 97 3.57 16.20 -12.44
C ARG A 97 3.92 15.27 -13.59
N VAL A 98 5.18 14.81 -13.68
CA VAL A 98 5.63 13.90 -14.72
C VAL A 98 4.82 12.61 -14.74
N VAL A 99 4.65 12.00 -13.56
CA VAL A 99 4.00 10.68 -13.46
C VAL A 99 2.48 10.73 -13.32
N THR A 100 1.90 11.86 -12.88
CA THR A 100 0.45 11.97 -12.62
C THR A 100 -0.40 11.65 -13.85
N LYS A 101 0.09 11.97 -15.04
CA LYS A 101 -0.66 11.74 -16.30
C LYS A 101 -0.95 10.26 -16.55
N ALA A 102 -0.08 9.35 -16.09
CA ALA A 102 -0.25 7.90 -16.25
C ALA A 102 -1.31 7.32 -15.28
N PHE A 103 -1.60 8.02 -14.19
CA PHE A 103 -2.53 7.56 -13.14
C PHE A 103 -3.85 8.33 -13.10
N THR A 104 -4.19 9.04 -14.18
CA THR A 104 -5.51 9.66 -14.31
C THR A 104 -6.60 8.59 -14.38
N THR A 105 -7.82 8.93 -13.96
CA THR A 105 -8.97 8.00 -14.01
C THR A 105 -9.18 7.40 -15.40
N GLY A 106 -9.04 8.22 -16.46
CA GLY A 106 -9.20 7.76 -17.84
C GLY A 106 -8.10 6.76 -18.27
N ARG A 107 -6.82 7.05 -17.95
CA ARG A 107 -5.72 6.10 -18.25
C ARG A 107 -5.84 4.82 -17.45
N THR A 108 -6.20 4.91 -16.18
CA THR A 108 -6.42 3.73 -15.34
C THR A 108 -7.60 2.90 -15.85
N ALA A 109 -8.72 3.53 -16.24
CA ALA A 109 -9.86 2.82 -16.82
C ALA A 109 -9.50 2.11 -18.15
N ALA A 110 -8.61 2.69 -18.96
CA ALA A 110 -8.13 2.05 -20.19
C ALA A 110 -7.31 0.78 -19.93
N MET A 111 -6.78 0.57 -18.71
CA MET A 111 -6.09 -0.66 -18.33
C MET A 111 -7.05 -1.80 -17.93
N ALA A 112 -8.34 -1.51 -17.73
CA ALA A 112 -9.29 -2.50 -17.22
C ALA A 112 -9.31 -3.80 -18.06
N PRO A 113 -9.38 -3.79 -19.41
CA PRO A 113 -9.39 -5.02 -20.19
C PRO A 113 -8.15 -5.89 -19.97
N ALA A 114 -6.97 -5.29 -19.87
CA ALA A 114 -5.72 -6.01 -19.62
C ALA A 114 -5.68 -6.61 -18.19
N VAL A 115 -6.17 -5.87 -17.19
CA VAL A 115 -6.26 -6.35 -15.81
C VAL A 115 -7.28 -7.47 -15.68
N GLU A 116 -8.41 -7.39 -16.40
CA GLU A 116 -9.43 -8.43 -16.47
C GLU A 116 -8.87 -9.72 -17.08
N GLU A 117 -8.17 -9.63 -18.21
CA GLU A 117 -7.53 -10.79 -18.85
C GLU A 117 -6.50 -11.45 -17.93
N LEU A 118 -5.69 -10.66 -17.25
CA LEU A 118 -4.74 -11.14 -16.24
C LEU A 118 -5.46 -11.87 -15.10
N ALA A 119 -6.53 -11.28 -14.56
CA ALA A 119 -7.31 -11.87 -13.48
C ALA A 119 -7.95 -13.20 -13.93
N ASP A 120 -8.55 -13.23 -15.12
CA ASP A 120 -9.19 -14.44 -15.65
C ASP A 120 -8.17 -15.57 -15.85
N ARG A 121 -6.98 -15.30 -16.39
CA ARG A 121 -5.89 -16.30 -16.52
C ARG A 121 -5.47 -16.89 -15.17
N HIS A 122 -5.30 -16.06 -14.16
CA HIS A 122 -4.91 -16.54 -12.83
C HIS A 122 -6.03 -17.32 -12.14
N LEU A 123 -7.29 -16.92 -12.35
CA LEU A 123 -8.45 -17.64 -11.84
C LEU A 123 -8.67 -18.98 -12.57
N ASP A 124 -8.34 -19.08 -13.87
CA ASP A 124 -8.32 -20.34 -14.61
C ASP A 124 -7.28 -21.31 -14.02
N ALA A 125 -6.08 -20.82 -13.73
CA ALA A 125 -5.03 -21.60 -13.10
C ALA A 125 -5.43 -22.03 -11.68
N LEU A 126 -6.04 -21.16 -10.88
CA LEU A 126 -6.59 -21.47 -9.56
C LEU A 126 -7.63 -22.59 -9.67
N ALA A 127 -8.59 -22.47 -10.58
CA ALA A 127 -9.63 -23.50 -10.80
C ALA A 127 -9.05 -24.85 -11.21
N ALA A 128 -8.03 -24.85 -12.07
CA ALA A 128 -7.34 -26.06 -12.51
C ALA A 128 -6.53 -26.74 -11.39
N SER A 129 -6.01 -25.96 -10.43
CA SER A 129 -5.28 -26.48 -9.26
C SER A 129 -6.20 -27.14 -8.23
N GLY A 130 -7.49 -26.81 -8.23
CA GLY A 130 -8.49 -27.39 -7.34
C GLY A 130 -8.51 -26.79 -5.92
N PRO A 131 -9.49 -27.24 -5.08
CA PRO A 131 -9.63 -26.81 -3.70
C PRO A 131 -8.38 -27.11 -2.86
N GLY A 132 -8.09 -26.23 -1.88
CA GLY A 132 -6.88 -26.30 -1.03
C GLY A 132 -5.70 -25.50 -1.61
N THR A 133 -5.87 -24.85 -2.76
CA THR A 133 -4.82 -24.04 -3.39
C THR A 133 -4.57 -22.75 -2.59
N ASP A 134 -3.30 -22.30 -2.55
CA ASP A 134 -2.90 -21.02 -1.96
C ASP A 134 -3.27 -19.87 -2.91
N LEU A 135 -4.25 -19.07 -2.52
CA LEU A 135 -4.73 -17.93 -3.29
C LEU A 135 -3.68 -16.81 -3.43
N ILE A 136 -2.78 -16.68 -2.44
CA ILE A 136 -1.72 -15.66 -2.49
C ILE A 136 -0.81 -15.95 -3.68
N GLU A 137 -0.32 -17.19 -3.79
CA GLU A 137 0.59 -17.60 -4.87
C GLU A 137 -0.13 -17.71 -6.24
N ALA A 138 -1.37 -18.16 -6.25
CA ALA A 138 -2.08 -18.40 -7.52
C ALA A 138 -2.61 -17.10 -8.18
N LEU A 139 -2.99 -16.09 -7.39
CA LEU A 139 -3.68 -14.90 -7.89
C LEU A 139 -3.12 -13.59 -7.30
N VAL A 140 -3.05 -13.50 -5.96
CA VAL A 140 -2.90 -12.21 -5.27
C VAL A 140 -1.51 -11.61 -5.49
N ALA A 141 -0.45 -12.41 -5.52
CA ALA A 141 0.91 -11.94 -5.75
C ALA A 141 1.23 -11.73 -7.24
N PRO A 142 0.92 -12.66 -8.17
CA PRO A 142 1.31 -12.50 -9.56
C PRO A 142 0.53 -11.42 -10.32
N LEU A 143 -0.74 -11.17 -9.98
CA LEU A 143 -1.56 -10.20 -10.71
C LEU A 143 -1.03 -8.75 -10.58
N PRO A 144 -0.79 -8.17 -9.39
CA PRO A 144 -0.27 -6.81 -9.28
C PRO A 144 1.10 -6.65 -9.95
N LEU A 145 1.93 -7.69 -9.90
CA LEU A 145 3.23 -7.68 -10.55
C LEU A 145 3.09 -7.58 -12.07
N ALA A 146 2.23 -8.40 -12.68
CA ALA A 146 1.97 -8.36 -14.11
C ALA A 146 1.38 -7.00 -14.55
N VAL A 147 0.48 -6.41 -13.74
CA VAL A 147 -0.07 -5.08 -13.99
C VAL A 147 1.02 -3.99 -13.96
N LEU A 148 1.94 -4.06 -13.00
CA LEU A 148 3.05 -3.11 -12.92
C LEU A 148 4.05 -3.29 -14.05
N CYS A 149 4.38 -4.52 -14.42
CA CYS A 149 5.22 -4.81 -15.59
C CYS A 149 4.59 -4.20 -16.86
N SER A 150 3.30 -4.37 -17.06
CA SER A 150 2.57 -3.76 -18.19
C SER A 150 2.60 -2.23 -18.15
N LEU A 151 2.35 -1.61 -16.98
CA LEU A 151 2.37 -0.15 -16.80
C LEU A 151 3.75 0.46 -17.10
N LEU A 152 4.82 -0.17 -16.63
CA LEU A 152 6.20 0.31 -16.78
C LEU A 152 6.83 -0.16 -18.09
N GLY A 153 6.19 -1.08 -18.80
CA GLY A 153 6.74 -1.68 -20.02
C GLY A 153 7.92 -2.63 -19.75
N VAL A 154 7.89 -3.31 -18.59
CA VAL A 154 8.84 -4.37 -18.23
C VAL A 154 8.47 -5.64 -18.99
N PRO A 155 9.45 -6.36 -19.61
CA PRO A 155 9.19 -7.65 -20.24
C PRO A 155 8.58 -8.65 -19.25
N PRO A 156 7.51 -9.40 -19.64
CA PRO A 156 6.86 -10.35 -18.74
C PRO A 156 7.79 -11.45 -18.20
N GLU A 157 8.80 -11.83 -18.98
CA GLU A 157 9.82 -12.82 -18.60
C GLU A 157 10.69 -12.39 -17.43
N ASP A 158 10.80 -11.09 -17.18
CA ASP A 158 11.55 -10.53 -16.06
C ASP A 158 10.73 -10.44 -14.76
N ALA A 159 9.44 -10.70 -14.81
CA ALA A 159 8.54 -10.52 -13.65
C ALA A 159 9.00 -11.31 -12.41
N THR A 160 9.48 -12.55 -12.58
CA THR A 160 9.96 -13.38 -11.45
C THR A 160 11.17 -12.73 -10.77
N ARG A 161 12.12 -12.20 -11.54
CA ARG A 161 13.30 -11.50 -10.97
C ARG A 161 12.88 -10.27 -10.17
N PHE A 162 11.86 -9.54 -10.64
CA PHE A 162 11.30 -8.40 -9.92
C PHE A 162 10.70 -8.80 -8.58
N ARG A 163 9.94 -9.89 -8.56
CA ARG A 163 9.38 -10.42 -7.32
C ARG A 163 10.47 -10.69 -6.29
N ASP A 164 11.53 -11.40 -6.67
CA ASP A 164 12.65 -11.74 -5.80
C ASP A 164 13.34 -10.50 -5.22
N TRP A 165 13.58 -9.47 -6.05
CA TRP A 165 14.20 -8.22 -5.58
C TRP A 165 13.31 -7.45 -4.61
N VAL A 166 12.02 -7.34 -4.91
CA VAL A 166 11.05 -6.60 -4.09
C VAL A 166 10.86 -7.28 -2.74
N GLU A 167 10.71 -8.59 -2.69
CA GLU A 167 10.54 -9.34 -1.45
C GLU A 167 11.73 -9.12 -0.51
N VAL A 168 12.97 -9.20 -1.00
CA VAL A 168 14.17 -8.92 -0.18
C VAL A 168 14.25 -7.47 0.29
N LEU A 169 13.87 -6.51 -0.55
CA LEU A 169 13.96 -5.09 -0.21
C LEU A 169 12.91 -4.65 0.83
N PHE A 170 11.75 -5.29 0.85
CA PHE A 170 10.70 -5.04 1.86
C PHE A 170 10.86 -5.85 3.14
N ASP A 171 11.66 -6.93 3.11
CA ASP A 171 11.93 -7.72 4.31
C ASP A 171 12.77 -6.89 5.30
N ILE A 172 12.25 -6.69 6.52
CA ILE A 172 12.93 -5.96 7.60
C ILE A 172 13.50 -6.89 8.68
N SER A 173 13.31 -8.21 8.59
CA SER A 173 13.65 -9.16 9.65
C SER A 173 14.74 -10.17 9.27
N ALA A 174 14.65 -10.81 8.10
CA ALA A 174 15.48 -11.96 7.75
C ALA A 174 16.68 -11.61 6.87
N SER A 175 16.54 -10.63 5.96
CA SER A 175 17.59 -10.29 5.01
C SER A 175 18.67 -9.40 5.61
N THR A 176 19.93 -9.75 5.40
CA THR A 176 21.05 -8.94 5.88
C THR A 176 21.17 -7.60 5.13
N PRO A 177 21.78 -6.56 5.76
CA PRO A 177 22.06 -5.30 5.08
C PRO A 177 22.88 -5.47 3.79
N GLN A 178 23.80 -6.43 3.76
CA GLN A 178 24.63 -6.75 2.58
C GLN A 178 23.77 -7.34 1.45
N GLU A 179 22.86 -8.26 1.76
CA GLU A 179 21.95 -8.84 0.77
C GLU A 179 21.02 -7.78 0.20
N LYS A 180 20.44 -6.93 1.03
CA LYS A 180 19.60 -5.79 0.59
C LYS A 180 20.35 -4.83 -0.31
N ALA A 181 21.61 -4.49 0.05
CA ALA A 181 22.45 -3.63 -0.76
C ALA A 181 22.75 -4.26 -2.14
N ARG A 182 23.07 -5.56 -2.17
CA ARG A 182 23.29 -6.31 -3.41
C ARG A 182 22.06 -6.31 -4.30
N ARG A 183 20.88 -6.68 -3.76
CA ARG A 183 19.62 -6.71 -4.52
C ARG A 183 19.21 -5.34 -5.03
N ARG A 184 19.49 -4.29 -4.25
CA ARG A 184 19.25 -2.91 -4.69
C ARG A 184 20.12 -2.52 -5.87
N LEU A 185 21.40 -2.89 -5.87
CA LEU A 185 22.30 -2.65 -7.00
C LEU A 185 21.85 -3.41 -8.24
N GLU A 186 21.55 -4.69 -8.13
CA GLU A 186 21.02 -5.50 -9.23
C GLU A 186 19.76 -4.88 -9.87
N LEU A 187 18.85 -4.37 -9.04
CA LEU A 187 17.63 -3.71 -9.50
C LEU A 187 17.92 -2.35 -10.17
N ILE A 188 18.90 -1.59 -9.67
CA ILE A 188 19.35 -0.32 -10.27
C ILE A 188 19.95 -0.59 -11.65
N ASP A 189 20.85 -1.57 -11.76
CA ASP A 189 21.51 -1.94 -13.02
C ASP A 189 20.48 -2.40 -14.05
N TYR A 190 19.53 -3.25 -13.64
CA TYR A 190 18.44 -3.67 -14.50
C TYR A 190 17.59 -2.49 -15.00
N MET A 191 17.25 -1.55 -14.10
CA MET A 191 16.45 -0.36 -14.49
C MET A 191 17.21 0.52 -15.48
N ALA A 192 18.53 0.67 -15.31
CA ALA A 192 19.37 1.40 -16.25
C ALA A 192 19.38 0.74 -17.64
N ASP A 193 19.57 -0.59 -17.70
CA ASP A 193 19.50 -1.36 -18.95
C ASP A 193 18.13 -1.25 -19.64
N LEU A 194 17.05 -1.31 -18.85
CA LEU A 194 15.70 -1.16 -19.37
C LEU A 194 15.46 0.24 -19.95
N ILE A 195 15.92 1.30 -19.28
CA ILE A 195 15.87 2.67 -19.79
C ILE A 195 16.62 2.78 -21.13
N ASP A 196 17.82 2.24 -21.23
CA ASP A 196 18.59 2.25 -22.47
C ASP A 196 17.94 1.43 -23.59
N HIS A 197 17.29 0.32 -23.26
CA HIS A 197 16.50 -0.43 -24.22
C HIS A 197 15.32 0.38 -24.74
N LYS A 198 14.55 1.02 -23.83
CA LYS A 198 13.38 1.85 -24.16
C LYS A 198 13.73 3.09 -24.96
N ARG A 199 14.88 3.71 -24.75
CA ARG A 199 15.40 4.79 -25.61
C ARG A 199 15.56 4.37 -27.05
N ARG A 200 16.08 3.15 -27.26
CA ARG A 200 16.26 2.61 -28.62
C ARG A 200 14.97 2.10 -29.24
N ARG A 201 14.00 1.67 -28.42
CA ARG A 201 12.72 1.08 -28.83
C ARG A 201 11.58 1.60 -27.95
N PRO A 202 11.14 2.86 -28.15
CA PRO A 202 10.05 3.45 -27.38
C PRO A 202 8.75 2.64 -27.54
N GLN A 203 7.98 2.55 -26.46
CA GLN A 203 6.65 1.91 -26.43
C GLN A 203 5.64 2.84 -25.74
N ASP A 204 4.35 2.51 -25.81
CA ASP A 204 3.32 3.27 -25.09
C ASP A 204 3.24 2.79 -23.62
N ASP A 205 4.25 3.18 -22.82
CA ASP A 205 4.34 2.85 -21.40
C ASP A 205 4.86 4.05 -20.57
N LEU A 206 4.76 3.90 -19.26
CA LEU A 206 5.12 4.96 -18.33
C LEU A 206 6.64 5.23 -18.34
N LEU A 207 7.47 4.20 -18.45
CA LEU A 207 8.93 4.39 -18.46
C LEU A 207 9.38 5.16 -19.71
N THR A 208 8.83 4.86 -20.86
CA THR A 208 9.06 5.63 -22.10
C THR A 208 8.63 7.10 -21.94
N SER A 209 7.47 7.34 -21.29
CA SER A 209 7.00 8.70 -21.01
C SER A 209 7.94 9.46 -20.05
N MET A 210 8.48 8.78 -19.04
CA MET A 210 9.45 9.38 -18.11
C MET A 210 10.81 9.63 -18.78
N ILE A 211 11.24 8.79 -19.71
CA ILE A 211 12.47 9.00 -20.51
C ILE A 211 12.30 10.27 -21.37
N ALA A 212 11.15 10.44 -22.03
CA ALA A 212 10.89 11.66 -22.79
C ALA A 212 10.89 12.92 -21.91
N ALA A 213 10.36 12.85 -20.69
CA ALA A 213 10.43 13.95 -19.72
C ALA A 213 11.89 14.25 -19.28
N HIS A 214 12.73 13.21 -19.14
CA HIS A 214 14.15 13.39 -18.86
C HIS A 214 14.87 14.10 -20.03
N GLU A 215 14.60 13.73 -21.27
CA GLU A 215 15.18 14.35 -22.46
C GLU A 215 14.73 15.80 -22.63
N GLN A 216 13.58 16.18 -22.10
CA GLN A 216 13.07 17.56 -22.04
C GLN A 216 13.63 18.38 -20.85
N GLY A 217 14.42 17.74 -19.98
CA GLY A 217 15.03 18.38 -18.80
C GLY A 217 14.10 18.44 -17.55
N ASP A 218 12.93 17.83 -17.60
CA ASP A 218 11.99 17.77 -16.46
C ASP A 218 12.45 16.81 -15.34
N LEU A 219 13.30 15.84 -15.68
CA LEU A 219 13.90 14.87 -14.76
C LEU A 219 15.42 14.76 -14.98
N SER A 220 16.20 14.68 -13.91
CA SER A 220 17.56 14.18 -13.99
C SER A 220 17.60 12.64 -14.19
N MET A 221 18.72 12.08 -14.62
CA MET A 221 18.88 10.61 -14.74
C MET A 221 18.70 9.91 -13.39
N GLY A 222 19.22 10.48 -12.30
CA GLY A 222 19.05 9.93 -10.95
C GLY A 222 17.58 9.92 -10.50
N GLU A 223 16.82 10.96 -10.84
CA GLU A 223 15.38 11.03 -10.56
C GLU A 223 14.58 10.04 -11.42
N LEU A 224 14.94 9.88 -12.69
CA LEU A 224 14.32 8.90 -13.60
C LEU A 224 14.49 7.46 -13.06
N LEU A 225 15.71 7.07 -12.73
CA LEU A 225 16.04 5.77 -12.14
C LEU A 225 15.26 5.55 -10.82
N THR A 226 15.37 6.52 -9.90
CA THR A 226 14.69 6.43 -8.60
C THR A 226 13.18 6.36 -8.75
N MET A 227 12.60 7.09 -9.71
CA MET A 227 11.15 7.08 -9.96
C MET A 227 10.70 5.71 -10.47
N GLY A 228 11.41 5.12 -11.44
CA GLY A 228 11.11 3.76 -11.94
C GLY A 228 11.12 2.73 -10.82
N LEU A 229 12.18 2.73 -10.00
CA LEU A 229 12.30 1.85 -8.83
C LEU A 229 11.20 2.09 -7.79
N THR A 230 10.91 3.36 -7.49
CA THR A 230 9.88 3.73 -6.50
C THR A 230 8.50 3.26 -6.93
N LEU A 231 8.13 3.44 -8.20
CA LEU A 231 6.82 3.03 -8.72
C LEU A 231 6.66 1.51 -8.67
N LEU A 232 7.71 0.77 -9.03
CA LEU A 232 7.71 -0.68 -8.97
C LEU A 232 7.53 -1.17 -7.53
N MET A 233 8.36 -0.69 -6.61
CA MET A 233 8.31 -1.11 -5.22
C MET A 233 6.97 -0.73 -4.55
N ALA A 234 6.53 0.53 -4.69
CA ALA A 234 5.35 1.03 -4.03
C ALA A 234 4.06 0.37 -4.54
N GLY A 235 4.03 -0.05 -5.81
CA GLY A 235 2.85 -0.61 -6.45
C GLY A 235 2.68 -2.12 -6.28
N TYR A 236 3.70 -2.86 -5.87
CA TYR A 236 3.62 -4.31 -5.74
C TYR A 236 3.15 -4.75 -4.35
N GLU A 237 4.02 -4.66 -3.35
CA GLU A 237 3.78 -5.26 -2.03
C GLU A 237 2.53 -4.69 -1.33
N THR A 238 2.26 -3.40 -1.52
CA THR A 238 1.08 -2.75 -0.92
C THR A 238 -0.22 -3.27 -1.53
N VAL A 239 -0.25 -3.54 -2.84
CA VAL A 239 -1.46 -4.08 -3.51
C VAL A 239 -1.63 -5.56 -3.22
N VAL A 240 -0.55 -6.34 -3.19
CA VAL A 240 -0.57 -7.75 -2.75
C VAL A 240 -1.14 -7.84 -1.32
N GLY A 241 -0.61 -7.06 -0.40
CA GLY A 241 -1.12 -7.00 0.98
C GLY A 241 -2.59 -6.61 1.02
N GLN A 242 -2.99 -5.56 0.28
CA GLN A 242 -4.38 -5.09 0.28
C GLN A 242 -5.36 -6.10 -0.30
N LEU A 243 -5.03 -6.74 -1.42
CA LEU A 243 -5.85 -7.79 -2.02
C LEU A 243 -6.03 -8.97 -1.05
N GLY A 244 -4.94 -9.49 -0.52
CA GLY A 244 -4.97 -10.61 0.43
C GLY A 244 -5.80 -10.30 1.67
N LEU A 245 -5.60 -9.12 2.28
CA LEU A 245 -6.36 -8.66 3.45
C LEU A 245 -7.84 -8.47 3.12
N SER A 246 -8.17 -7.93 1.95
CA SER A 246 -9.55 -7.70 1.53
C SER A 246 -10.31 -9.02 1.32
N VAL A 247 -9.70 -9.99 0.62
CA VAL A 247 -10.31 -11.31 0.46
C VAL A 247 -10.45 -12.01 1.80
N HIS A 248 -9.40 -12.01 2.64
CA HIS A 248 -9.47 -12.61 3.96
C HIS A 248 -10.59 -12.01 4.82
N ALA A 249 -10.73 -10.69 4.84
CA ALA A 249 -11.79 -10.02 5.59
C ALA A 249 -13.19 -10.46 5.14
N LEU A 250 -13.41 -10.58 3.83
CA LEU A 250 -14.67 -11.08 3.28
C LEU A 250 -14.92 -12.56 3.63
N LEU A 251 -13.89 -13.42 3.55
CA LEU A 251 -14.04 -14.85 3.88
C LEU A 251 -14.24 -15.09 5.39
N ARG A 252 -13.87 -14.15 6.25
CA ARG A 252 -14.22 -14.17 7.68
C ARG A 252 -15.68 -13.82 7.95
N ASP A 253 -16.34 -13.16 7.02
CA ASP A 253 -17.78 -12.85 7.06
C ASP A 253 -18.48 -13.46 5.83
N PRO A 254 -18.88 -14.77 5.90
CA PRO A 254 -19.54 -15.44 4.79
C PRO A 254 -20.85 -14.75 4.36
N ALA A 255 -21.50 -13.99 5.25
CA ALA A 255 -22.71 -13.25 4.88
C ALA A 255 -22.36 -12.04 3.99
N ALA A 256 -21.27 -11.32 4.31
CA ALA A 256 -20.79 -10.22 3.47
C ALA A 256 -20.30 -10.73 2.11
N TYR A 257 -19.57 -11.85 2.08
CA TYR A 257 -19.16 -12.48 0.82
C TYR A 257 -20.36 -12.92 -0.03
N GLY A 258 -21.34 -13.60 0.58
CA GLY A 258 -22.57 -14.05 -0.11
C GLY A 258 -23.43 -12.86 -0.59
N GLU A 259 -23.52 -11.77 0.19
CA GLU A 259 -24.20 -10.55 -0.25
C GLU A 259 -23.51 -9.96 -1.50
N LEU A 260 -22.18 -9.90 -1.52
CA LEU A 260 -21.42 -9.39 -2.67
C LEU A 260 -21.61 -10.27 -3.91
N CYS A 261 -21.74 -11.60 -3.75
CA CYS A 261 -22.08 -12.51 -4.87
C CYS A 261 -23.45 -12.19 -5.48
N GLY A 262 -24.44 -11.84 -4.66
CA GLY A 262 -25.80 -11.52 -5.11
C GLY A 262 -26.02 -10.07 -5.51
N ARG A 263 -25.11 -9.16 -5.14
CA ARG A 263 -25.26 -7.71 -5.28
C ARG A 263 -24.03 -7.04 -5.87
N PRO A 264 -23.75 -7.21 -7.19
CA PRO A 264 -22.61 -6.58 -7.84
C PRO A 264 -22.58 -5.05 -7.74
N ASP A 265 -23.74 -4.41 -7.56
CA ASP A 265 -23.87 -2.97 -7.31
C ASP A 265 -23.21 -2.53 -5.99
N ARG A 266 -22.97 -3.45 -5.06
CA ARG A 266 -22.27 -3.19 -3.79
C ARG A 266 -20.75 -3.30 -3.90
N LEU A 267 -20.20 -3.73 -5.02
CA LEU A 267 -18.77 -3.98 -5.17
C LEU A 267 -17.91 -2.74 -4.87
N ALA A 268 -18.21 -1.61 -5.51
CA ALA A 268 -17.40 -0.41 -5.33
C ALA A 268 -17.43 0.11 -3.87
N PRO A 269 -18.59 0.26 -3.21
CA PRO A 269 -18.62 0.66 -1.80
C PRO A 269 -17.99 -0.40 -0.87
N THR A 270 -18.13 -1.70 -1.16
CA THR A 270 -17.44 -2.74 -0.38
C THR A 270 -15.91 -2.61 -0.48
N VAL A 271 -15.38 -2.30 -1.65
CA VAL A 271 -13.93 -2.05 -1.83
C VAL A 271 -13.46 -0.86 -0.99
N GLU A 272 -14.21 0.25 -0.93
CA GLU A 272 -13.84 1.40 -0.09
C GLU A 272 -13.84 1.03 1.40
N GLU A 273 -14.80 0.24 1.85
CA GLU A 273 -14.87 -0.23 3.23
C GLU A 273 -13.74 -1.23 3.57
N LEU A 274 -13.42 -2.14 2.67
CA LEU A 274 -12.25 -3.03 2.84
C LEU A 274 -10.95 -2.23 2.91
N LEU A 275 -10.79 -1.22 2.07
CA LEU A 275 -9.65 -0.29 2.14
C LEU A 275 -9.60 0.44 3.48
N ARG A 276 -10.75 0.90 4.00
CA ARG A 276 -10.82 1.57 5.30
C ARG A 276 -10.44 0.63 6.44
N LEU A 277 -11.02 -0.56 6.48
CA LEU A 277 -10.87 -1.50 7.58
C LEU A 277 -9.53 -2.22 7.60
N THR A 278 -8.99 -2.55 6.44
CA THR A 278 -7.83 -3.42 6.31
C THR A 278 -6.65 -2.79 5.56
N PRO A 279 -6.21 -1.56 5.92
CA PRO A 279 -5.11 -0.94 5.20
C PRO A 279 -3.86 -1.81 5.28
N SER A 280 -3.31 -2.18 4.12
CA SER A 280 -2.03 -2.90 4.02
C SER A 280 -0.85 -2.06 4.53
N THR A 281 -0.97 -0.73 4.45
CA THR A 281 -0.02 0.22 5.02
C THR A 281 -0.67 0.88 6.25
N PRO A 282 -0.42 0.37 7.47
CA PRO A 282 -1.14 0.83 8.68
C PRO A 282 -0.69 2.20 9.18
N ILE A 283 0.48 2.66 8.75
CA ILE A 283 1.07 3.95 9.13
C ILE A 283 1.55 4.74 7.91
N SER A 284 1.61 6.07 8.06
CA SER A 284 2.24 6.93 7.06
C SER A 284 3.77 6.84 7.13
N PHE A 285 4.43 7.34 6.10
CA PHE A 285 5.85 7.62 6.21
C PHE A 285 6.14 8.72 7.24
N PRO A 286 7.32 8.70 7.91
CA PRO A 286 7.70 9.69 8.90
C PRO A 286 7.75 11.12 8.34
N ARG A 287 7.49 12.08 9.19
CA ARG A 287 7.69 13.52 8.97
C ARG A 287 8.44 14.09 10.15
N VAL A 288 9.08 15.23 9.96
CA VAL A 288 9.73 15.99 11.04
C VAL A 288 9.12 17.39 11.11
N ALA A 289 8.81 17.84 12.31
CA ALA A 289 8.35 19.20 12.53
C ALA A 289 9.51 20.19 12.33
N VAL A 290 9.35 21.15 11.43
CA VAL A 290 10.38 22.19 11.16
C VAL A 290 10.31 23.35 12.15
N GLU A 291 9.22 23.48 12.87
CA GLU A 291 8.99 24.43 13.97
C GLU A 291 8.05 23.81 15.01
N ALA A 292 7.84 24.46 16.14
CA ALA A 292 6.90 23.98 17.15
C ALA A 292 5.46 24.08 16.63
N VAL A 293 4.73 22.94 16.66
CA VAL A 293 3.35 22.84 16.16
C VAL A 293 2.43 22.31 17.24
N PRO A 294 1.44 23.09 17.73
CA PRO A 294 0.38 22.56 18.58
C PRO A 294 -0.47 21.54 17.82
N LEU A 295 -0.63 20.33 18.40
CA LEU A 295 -1.35 19.22 17.79
C LEU A 295 -2.18 18.47 18.84
N GLY A 296 -3.49 18.71 18.88
CA GLY A 296 -4.36 18.22 19.94
C GLY A 296 -3.94 18.74 21.30
N SER A 297 -3.71 17.85 22.26
CA SER A 297 -3.29 18.17 23.63
C SER A 297 -1.78 18.37 23.81
N VAL A 298 -0.98 18.19 22.75
CA VAL A 298 0.49 18.27 22.79
C VAL A 298 1.02 19.36 21.87
N THR A 299 2.28 19.76 22.09
CA THR A 299 3.04 20.58 21.14
C THR A 299 4.22 19.76 20.65
N ILE A 300 4.25 19.48 19.35
CA ILE A 300 5.39 18.82 18.70
C ILE A 300 6.47 19.87 18.50
N GLN A 301 7.66 19.64 19.05
CA GLN A 301 8.77 20.57 18.94
C GLN A 301 9.50 20.45 17.59
N ALA A 302 10.22 21.51 17.22
CA ALA A 302 11.09 21.46 16.05
C ALA A 302 12.09 20.30 16.16
N GLY A 303 12.26 19.52 15.08
CA GLY A 303 13.12 18.34 15.03
C GLY A 303 12.46 17.04 15.51
N GLU A 304 11.29 17.09 16.13
CA GLU A 304 10.59 15.87 16.54
C GLU A 304 9.93 15.16 15.35
N GLY A 305 10.02 13.82 15.38
CA GLY A 305 9.42 12.95 14.37
C GLY A 305 7.95 12.66 14.64
N VAL A 306 7.15 12.60 13.58
CA VAL A 306 5.71 12.32 13.62
C VAL A 306 5.34 11.27 12.57
N ILE A 307 4.52 10.31 12.97
CA ILE A 307 3.89 9.31 12.10
C ILE A 307 2.38 9.35 12.30
N VAL A 308 1.62 9.25 11.23
CA VAL A 308 0.17 9.10 11.29
C VAL A 308 -0.18 7.62 11.25
N SER A 309 -1.00 7.15 12.17
CA SER A 309 -1.64 5.85 12.09
C SER A 309 -2.85 5.93 11.15
N LEU A 310 -2.69 5.41 9.94
CA LEU A 310 -3.78 5.33 8.96
C LEU A 310 -4.85 4.35 9.41
N LEU A 311 -4.42 3.27 10.07
CA LEU A 311 -5.32 2.24 10.61
C LEU A 311 -6.27 2.83 11.68
N HIS A 312 -5.72 3.57 12.65
CA HIS A 312 -6.53 4.14 13.73
C HIS A 312 -7.39 5.31 13.23
N GLY A 313 -6.83 6.20 12.40
CA GLY A 313 -7.61 7.25 11.78
C GLY A 313 -8.81 6.73 10.98
N ASN A 314 -8.66 5.58 10.30
CA ASN A 314 -9.74 4.92 9.59
C ASN A 314 -10.80 4.27 10.51
N ARG A 315 -10.50 4.14 11.79
CA ARG A 315 -11.38 3.54 12.81
C ARG A 315 -11.76 4.52 13.91
N ASP A 316 -11.53 5.80 13.70
CA ASP A 316 -11.89 6.85 14.65
C ASP A 316 -13.41 6.95 14.78
N GLY A 317 -13.95 6.59 15.96
CA GLY A 317 -15.37 6.62 16.28
C GLY A 317 -16.00 8.02 16.30
N LYS A 318 -15.17 9.09 16.34
CA LYS A 318 -15.62 10.48 16.16
C LYS A 318 -16.01 10.76 14.70
N THR A 319 -15.47 9.97 13.76
CA THR A 319 -15.61 10.17 12.30
C THR A 319 -16.43 9.07 11.63
N PHE A 320 -16.25 7.83 12.05
CA PHE A 320 -16.90 6.66 11.45
C PHE A 320 -17.85 6.00 12.45
N THR A 321 -19.12 5.88 12.10
CA THR A 321 -20.10 5.16 12.92
C THR A 321 -19.77 3.67 12.89
N GLU A 322 -19.75 3.00 14.07
CA GLU A 322 -19.40 1.58 14.18
C GLU A 322 -18.10 1.23 13.41
N PRO A 323 -16.97 1.90 13.73
CA PRO A 323 -15.78 1.96 12.89
C PRO A 323 -15.10 0.61 12.66
N GLY A 324 -15.45 -0.42 13.43
CA GLY A 324 -14.95 -1.79 13.29
C GLY A 324 -15.80 -2.68 12.38
N LEU A 325 -16.95 -2.21 11.91
CA LEU A 325 -17.85 -3.01 11.05
C LEU A 325 -17.59 -2.75 9.57
N LEU A 326 -17.76 -3.79 8.76
CA LEU A 326 -17.83 -3.67 7.31
C LEU A 326 -19.23 -3.16 6.95
N ASP A 327 -19.34 -1.89 6.57
CA ASP A 327 -20.59 -1.25 6.15
C ASP A 327 -20.52 -0.70 4.72
N PRO A 328 -20.90 -1.51 3.72
CA PRO A 328 -20.89 -1.06 2.31
C PRO A 328 -21.93 0.03 1.99
N GLN A 329 -22.77 0.44 2.92
CA GLN A 329 -23.60 1.63 2.74
C GLN A 329 -22.77 2.90 2.83
N GLY A 330 -21.56 2.76 3.41
CA GLY A 330 -20.53 3.76 3.39
C GLY A 330 -20.61 4.78 4.53
N HIS A 331 -19.59 5.59 4.54
CA HIS A 331 -19.44 6.72 5.45
C HIS A 331 -19.24 8.01 4.64
N ASP A 332 -19.69 9.13 5.16
CA ASP A 332 -19.49 10.45 4.51
C ASP A 332 -18.01 10.84 4.44
N ALA A 333 -17.21 10.38 5.41
CA ALA A 333 -15.79 10.68 5.48
C ALA A 333 -14.94 9.73 4.62
N ALA A 334 -14.02 10.28 3.83
CA ALA A 334 -13.06 9.50 3.06
C ALA A 334 -12.02 8.85 3.97
N HIS A 335 -11.75 7.55 3.77
CA HIS A 335 -10.70 6.86 4.52
C HIS A 335 -9.27 7.37 4.19
N LEU A 336 -8.33 7.16 5.11
CA LEU A 336 -6.94 7.63 5.02
C LEU A 336 -5.97 6.61 4.42
N THR A 337 -6.41 5.45 3.98
CA THR A 337 -5.55 4.34 3.47
C THR A 337 -4.60 4.79 2.37
N PHE A 338 -5.05 5.70 1.51
CA PHE A 338 -4.20 6.30 0.47
C PHE A 338 -3.50 7.60 0.92
N GLY A 339 -3.48 7.89 2.22
CA GLY A 339 -2.98 9.17 2.73
C GLY A 339 -3.88 10.36 2.37
N HIS A 340 -3.38 11.56 2.66
CA HIS A 340 -4.08 12.83 2.40
C HIS A 340 -3.09 13.92 1.99
N GLY A 341 -3.57 14.98 1.33
CA GLY A 341 -2.74 16.12 0.91
C GLY A 341 -1.86 15.82 -0.32
N VAL A 342 -0.75 16.54 -0.43
CA VAL A 342 0.12 16.50 -1.62
C VAL A 342 0.79 15.15 -1.86
N HIS A 343 0.99 14.37 -0.81
CA HIS A 343 1.53 13.00 -0.87
C HIS A 343 0.47 11.90 -0.93
N ARG A 344 -0.80 12.24 -1.19
CA ARG A 344 -1.84 11.22 -1.39
C ARG A 344 -1.41 10.23 -2.48
N CYS A 345 -1.63 8.94 -2.25
CA CYS A 345 -1.21 7.87 -3.14
C CYS A 345 -1.57 8.15 -4.60
N LEU A 346 -0.56 8.11 -5.46
CA LEU A 346 -0.72 8.32 -6.90
C LEU A 346 -1.43 7.15 -7.56
N GLY A 347 -1.11 5.91 -7.12
CA GLY A 347 -1.67 4.66 -7.63
C GLY A 347 -3.06 4.31 -7.11
N ALA A 348 -3.72 5.17 -6.31
CA ALA A 348 -5.02 4.87 -5.72
C ALA A 348 -6.11 4.46 -6.75
N PRO A 349 -6.22 5.07 -7.94
CA PRO A 349 -7.18 4.61 -8.95
C PRO A 349 -6.86 3.20 -9.46
N LEU A 350 -5.58 2.88 -9.70
CA LEU A 350 -5.15 1.58 -10.20
C LEU A 350 -5.30 0.47 -9.13
N ALA A 351 -5.04 0.78 -7.87
CA ALA A 351 -5.28 -0.16 -6.77
C ALA A 351 -6.77 -0.50 -6.63
N ARG A 352 -7.66 0.51 -6.71
CA ARG A 352 -9.11 0.30 -6.71
C ARG A 352 -9.58 -0.55 -7.89
N LEU A 353 -9.07 -0.28 -9.08
CA LEU A 353 -9.39 -1.06 -10.27
C LEU A 353 -9.03 -2.54 -10.08
N GLN A 354 -7.83 -2.83 -9.59
CA GLN A 354 -7.40 -4.20 -9.34
C GLN A 354 -8.27 -4.89 -8.28
N LEU A 355 -8.55 -4.21 -7.16
CA LEU A 355 -9.44 -4.73 -6.11
C LEU A 355 -10.84 -5.05 -6.66
N GLN A 356 -11.44 -4.12 -7.40
CA GLN A 356 -12.78 -4.29 -7.97
C GLN A 356 -12.82 -5.48 -8.96
N ILE A 357 -11.87 -5.56 -9.89
CA ILE A 357 -11.82 -6.65 -10.87
C ILE A 357 -11.63 -7.99 -10.17
N VAL A 358 -10.67 -8.09 -9.24
CA VAL A 358 -10.39 -9.36 -8.55
C VAL A 358 -11.60 -9.81 -7.74
N LEU A 359 -12.21 -8.93 -6.95
CA LEU A 359 -13.36 -9.29 -6.11
C LEU A 359 -14.60 -9.63 -6.96
N GLU A 360 -14.86 -8.89 -8.02
CA GLU A 360 -15.95 -9.19 -8.95
C GLU A 360 -15.78 -10.59 -9.58
N ARG A 361 -14.59 -10.89 -10.08
CA ARG A 361 -14.29 -12.18 -10.70
C ARG A 361 -14.33 -13.34 -9.70
N LEU A 362 -13.78 -13.15 -8.49
CA LEU A 362 -13.83 -14.15 -7.43
C LEU A 362 -15.27 -14.48 -7.01
N THR A 363 -16.10 -13.48 -6.73
CA THR A 363 -17.48 -13.67 -6.27
C THR A 363 -18.35 -14.31 -7.35
N ARG A 364 -18.13 -13.94 -8.60
CA ARG A 364 -18.87 -14.53 -9.73
C ARG A 364 -18.47 -15.99 -10.00
N ARG A 365 -17.17 -16.30 -9.88
CA ARG A 365 -16.61 -17.59 -10.29
C ARG A 365 -16.60 -18.62 -9.17
N PHE A 366 -16.42 -18.17 -7.93
CA PHE A 366 -16.34 -19.01 -6.75
C PHE A 366 -17.31 -18.52 -5.64
N PRO A 367 -18.63 -18.58 -5.86
CA PRO A 367 -19.61 -18.02 -4.92
C PRO A 367 -19.63 -18.72 -3.57
N THR A 368 -19.03 -19.91 -3.46
CA THR A 368 -18.88 -20.69 -2.23
C THR A 368 -17.45 -20.67 -1.65
N LEU A 369 -16.61 -19.72 -2.12
CA LEU A 369 -15.22 -19.59 -1.66
C LEU A 369 -15.15 -19.42 -0.14
N ARG A 370 -14.27 -20.19 0.50
CA ARG A 370 -14.00 -20.14 1.93
C ARG A 370 -12.54 -20.48 2.22
N THR A 371 -12.07 -20.22 3.40
CA THR A 371 -10.74 -20.65 3.85
C THR A 371 -10.75 -22.16 4.12
N ALA A 372 -9.74 -22.89 3.61
CA ALA A 372 -9.68 -24.36 3.69
C ALA A 372 -9.54 -24.89 5.12
N SER A 373 -8.88 -24.16 6.02
CA SER A 373 -8.60 -24.60 7.40
C SER A 373 -9.27 -23.71 8.46
N GLY A 374 -10.31 -22.97 8.06
CA GLY A 374 -11.00 -22.00 8.90
C GLY A 374 -10.37 -20.60 8.84
N PRO A 375 -11.10 -19.58 9.28
CA PRO A 375 -10.76 -18.17 9.07
C PRO A 375 -9.49 -17.70 9.80
N ASP A 376 -9.06 -18.41 10.84
CA ASP A 376 -7.90 -18.03 11.66
C ASP A 376 -6.62 -18.80 11.26
N ALA A 377 -6.71 -19.77 10.33
CA ALA A 377 -5.58 -20.59 9.89
C ALA A 377 -4.83 -19.95 8.72
N VAL A 378 -4.59 -18.65 8.77
CA VAL A 378 -3.82 -17.91 7.76
C VAL A 378 -2.38 -17.70 8.20
N VAL A 379 -1.45 -17.69 7.25
CA VAL A 379 -0.04 -17.38 7.54
C VAL A 379 0.21 -15.92 7.19
N TRP A 380 0.63 -15.16 8.21
CA TRP A 380 0.95 -13.74 8.05
C TRP A 380 2.39 -13.55 7.55
N LYS A 381 2.62 -12.49 6.80
CA LYS A 381 3.97 -12.02 6.50
C LYS A 381 4.56 -11.37 7.73
N ASP A 382 5.71 -11.85 8.16
CA ASP A 382 6.48 -11.26 9.26
C ASP A 382 7.53 -10.29 8.74
N GLY A 383 7.93 -9.34 9.59
CA GLY A 383 9.08 -8.48 9.32
C GLY A 383 8.90 -7.44 8.21
N LEU A 384 7.67 -7.13 7.78
CA LEU A 384 7.42 -6.11 6.76
C LEU A 384 6.84 -4.83 7.36
N GLY A 385 7.17 -3.69 6.77
CA GLY A 385 6.53 -2.40 7.07
C GLY A 385 5.08 -2.32 6.57
N THR A 386 4.67 -3.26 5.74
CA THR A 386 3.31 -3.49 5.24
C THR A 386 2.69 -4.71 5.90
N ARG A 387 1.36 -4.73 5.99
CA ARG A 387 0.60 -5.91 6.45
C ARG A 387 0.18 -6.73 5.24
N GLY A 388 0.26 -8.04 5.36
CA GLY A 388 -0.18 -8.94 4.30
C GLY A 388 -0.16 -10.39 4.75
N LEU A 389 -0.76 -11.25 3.95
CA LEU A 389 -0.73 -12.70 4.16
C LEU A 389 0.41 -13.32 3.35
N ALA A 390 1.14 -14.23 3.96
CA ALA A 390 2.10 -15.08 3.28
C ALA A 390 1.39 -16.22 2.56
N ARG A 391 0.31 -16.76 3.15
CA ARG A 391 -0.51 -17.83 2.56
C ARG A 391 -1.98 -17.69 2.93
N LEU A 392 -2.85 -18.07 1.99
CA LEU A 392 -4.30 -18.15 2.17
C LEU A 392 -4.83 -19.34 1.38
N HIS A 393 -4.90 -20.51 2.00
CA HIS A 393 -5.48 -21.69 1.35
C HIS A 393 -7.01 -21.56 1.31
N VAL A 394 -7.57 -21.79 0.12
CA VAL A 394 -9.01 -21.63 -0.14
C VAL A 394 -9.62 -22.88 -0.77
N GLU A 395 -10.92 -23.03 -0.57
CA GLU A 395 -11.75 -24.07 -1.20
C GLU A 395 -13.11 -23.50 -1.57
N TRP A 396 -13.80 -24.15 -2.52
CA TRP A 396 -15.09 -23.69 -3.09
C TRP A 396 -16.00 -24.85 -3.48
#